data_6f82bd33de80bb56131dd2ecd65a11a0
#
_entry.id   6f82bd33de80bb56131dd2ecd65a11a0
#
_cell.length_a   1.000
_cell.length_b   1.000
_cell.length_c   1.000
_cell.angle_alpha   90.00
_cell.angle_beta   90.00
_cell.angle_gamma   90.00
#
_symmetry.space_group_name_H-M   'P 1'
#
loop_
_entity.id
_entity.type
_entity.pdbx_description
1 polymer ?
#
loop_
_entity_poly.entity_id
_entity_poly.type
_entity_poly.pdbx_seq_one_letter_code
_entity_poly.pdbx_strand_id
1 'polypeptide(L)'
;MPTDRLEHERALERDALQLTKDFSLFVLRTCVILNGGAILALLSLLGSIITHQPSSAVISLTAVRISIGLFAIGLVLTVLAGVCGYYNFLLAQARDVPPETLAANKSSMDRFRALATSLAISSLALFVLGVSIVVFPLFW
;
A
#
# COMPACT_ATOMS: atom_id res chain seq x y z
N MET A 1 -1.50 35.71 26.18
CA MET A 1 -0.86 36.02 24.89
C MET A 1 0.27 35.07 24.43
N PRO A 2 1.23 34.54 25.22
CA PRO A 2 2.10 33.45 24.78
C PRO A 2 1.40 32.08 24.71
N THR A 3 0.40 31.86 25.56
CA THR A 3 -0.38 30.61 25.62
C THR A 3 -1.19 30.34 24.33
N ASP A 4 -1.77 31.39 23.76
CA ASP A 4 -2.61 31.25 22.54
C ASP A 4 -1.80 30.81 21.33
N ARG A 5 -0.55 31.23 21.20
CA ARG A 5 0.35 30.78 20.14
C ARG A 5 0.70 29.29 20.26
N LEU A 6 1.01 28.86 21.49
CA LEU A 6 1.35 27.44 21.72
C LEU A 6 0.15 26.52 21.51
N GLU A 7 -1.05 26.96 21.82
CA GLU A 7 -2.27 26.20 21.55
C GLU A 7 -2.56 26.12 20.07
N HIS A 8 -2.35 27.21 19.33
CA HIS A 8 -2.52 27.24 17.89
C HIS A 8 -1.50 26.33 17.17
N GLU A 9 -0.23 26.35 17.56
CA GLU A 9 0.81 25.46 17.01
C GLU A 9 0.48 23.99 17.30
N ARG A 10 0.03 23.66 18.51
CA ARG A 10 -0.41 22.30 18.85
C ARG A 10 -1.64 21.84 18.06
N ALA A 11 -2.57 22.76 17.76
CA ALA A 11 -3.72 22.44 16.92
C ALA A 11 -3.29 22.12 15.49
N LEU A 12 -2.42 22.94 14.91
CA LEU A 12 -1.87 22.71 13.56
C LEU A 12 -1.10 21.40 13.47
N GLU A 13 -0.30 21.05 14.49
CA GLU A 13 0.40 19.77 14.53
C GLU A 13 -0.57 18.57 14.59
N ARG A 14 -1.65 18.68 15.36
CA ARG A 14 -2.68 17.61 15.43
C ARG A 14 -3.39 17.44 14.10
N ASP A 15 -3.76 18.53 13.46
CA ASP A 15 -4.45 18.50 12.15
C ASP A 15 -3.53 17.91 11.08
N ALA A 16 -2.25 18.26 11.06
CA ALA A 16 -1.27 17.69 10.14
C ALA A 16 -1.07 16.19 10.38
N LEU A 17 -1.05 15.73 11.63
CA LEU A 17 -0.96 14.30 11.96
C LEU A 17 -2.21 13.53 11.54
N GLN A 18 -3.40 14.10 11.73
CA GLN A 18 -4.66 13.49 11.29
C GLN A 18 -4.70 13.37 9.77
N LEU A 19 -4.36 14.44 9.05
CA LEU A 19 -4.32 14.44 7.59
C LEU A 19 -3.36 13.37 7.05
N THR A 20 -2.18 13.25 7.66
CA THR A 20 -1.19 12.23 7.28
C THR A 20 -1.72 10.82 7.51
N LYS A 21 -2.42 10.58 8.63
CA LYS A 21 -3.05 9.31 8.95
C LYS A 21 -4.14 8.95 7.94
N ASP A 22 -5.04 9.88 7.66
CA ASP A 22 -6.17 9.67 6.75
C ASP A 22 -5.68 9.40 5.33
N PHE A 23 -4.67 10.14 4.88
CA PHE A 23 -4.02 9.91 3.59
C PHE A 23 -3.35 8.53 3.52
N SER A 24 -2.65 8.12 4.57
CA SER A 24 -2.01 6.79 4.63
C SER A 24 -3.05 5.66 4.58
N LEU A 25 -4.15 5.79 5.30
CA LEU A 25 -5.26 4.83 5.26
C LEU A 25 -5.93 4.79 3.88
N PHE A 26 -6.10 5.94 3.23
CA PHE A 26 -6.63 6.02 1.87
C PHE A 26 -5.73 5.27 0.89
N VAL A 27 -4.42 5.50 0.92
CA VAL A 27 -3.44 4.81 0.06
C VAL A 27 -3.49 3.29 0.28
N LEU A 28 -3.49 2.84 1.55
CA LEU A 28 -3.57 1.41 1.87
C LEU A 28 -4.86 0.77 1.35
N ARG A 29 -6.01 1.41 1.57
CA ARG A 29 -7.29 0.93 1.04
C ARG A 29 -7.27 0.84 -0.47
N THR A 30 -6.76 1.86 -1.13
CA THR A 30 -6.65 1.88 -2.60
C THR A 30 -5.77 0.74 -3.11
N CYS A 31 -4.61 0.49 -2.49
CA CYS A 31 -3.74 -0.63 -2.85
C CYS A 31 -4.41 -2.00 -2.66
N VAL A 32 -5.17 -2.19 -1.58
CA VAL A 32 -5.92 -3.44 -1.35
C VAL A 32 -7.00 -3.63 -2.41
N ILE A 33 -7.76 -2.57 -2.73
CA ILE A 33 -8.83 -2.63 -3.73
C ILE A 33 -8.25 -2.90 -5.13
N LEU A 34 -7.16 -2.24 -5.51
CA LEU A 34 -6.52 -2.42 -6.81
C LEU A 34 -5.98 -3.85 -6.97
N ASN A 35 -5.16 -4.31 -6.04
CA ASN A 35 -4.57 -5.65 -6.14
C ASN A 35 -5.62 -6.75 -5.97
N GLY A 36 -6.51 -6.64 -4.99
CA GLY A 36 -7.58 -7.62 -4.77
C GLY A 36 -8.60 -7.64 -5.90
N GLY A 37 -9.02 -6.47 -6.39
CA GLY A 37 -9.93 -6.35 -7.54
C GLY A 37 -9.33 -6.92 -8.82
N ALA A 38 -8.04 -6.68 -9.06
CA ALA A 38 -7.33 -7.26 -10.21
C ALA A 38 -7.27 -8.80 -10.15
N ILE A 39 -7.03 -9.37 -8.98
CA ILE A 39 -7.07 -10.85 -8.79
C ILE A 39 -8.45 -11.38 -9.15
N LEU A 40 -9.52 -10.79 -8.62
CA LEU A 40 -10.89 -11.22 -8.92
C LEU A 40 -11.23 -11.11 -10.40
N ALA A 41 -10.84 -10.00 -11.04
CA ALA A 41 -11.04 -9.81 -12.47
C ALA A 41 -10.32 -10.87 -13.31
N LEU A 42 -9.06 -11.19 -12.97
CA LEU A 42 -8.29 -12.22 -13.67
C LEU A 42 -8.82 -13.64 -13.41
N LEU A 43 -9.30 -13.94 -12.22
CA LEU A 43 -9.94 -15.21 -11.92
C LEU A 43 -11.25 -15.38 -12.71
N SER A 44 -12.04 -14.31 -12.81
CA SER A 44 -13.25 -14.30 -13.64
C SER A 44 -12.93 -14.51 -15.11
N LEU A 45 -11.91 -13.84 -15.64
CA LEU A 45 -11.42 -14.03 -17.01
C LEU A 45 -10.95 -15.47 -17.24
N LEU A 46 -10.18 -16.03 -16.32
CA LEU A 46 -9.70 -17.39 -16.38
C LEU A 46 -10.86 -18.39 -16.39
N GLY A 47 -11.88 -18.19 -15.55
CA GLY A 47 -13.10 -18.99 -15.54
C GLY A 47 -13.83 -18.95 -16.89
N SER A 48 -13.95 -17.77 -17.49
CA SER A 48 -14.55 -17.59 -18.82
C SER A 48 -13.79 -18.33 -19.91
N ILE A 49 -12.46 -18.27 -19.92
CA ILE A 49 -11.60 -18.97 -20.90
C ILE A 49 -11.77 -20.49 -20.78
N ILE A 50 -11.81 -21.04 -19.57
CA ILE A 50 -11.96 -22.47 -19.34
C ILE A 50 -13.34 -22.97 -19.79
N THR A 51 -14.39 -22.17 -19.57
CA THR A 51 -15.78 -22.59 -19.84
C THR A 51 -16.13 -22.50 -21.32
N HIS A 52 -15.63 -21.52 -22.07
CA HIS A 52 -16.09 -21.24 -23.43
C HIS A 52 -15.10 -21.70 -24.51
N GLN A 53 -13.91 -22.20 -24.16
CA GLN A 53 -12.86 -22.63 -25.11
C GLN A 53 -12.81 -21.75 -26.38
N PRO A 54 -12.54 -20.45 -26.27
CA PRO A 54 -12.43 -19.64 -27.47
C PRO A 54 -11.18 -20.09 -28.24
N SER A 55 -11.38 -20.64 -29.43
CA SER A 55 -10.33 -21.12 -30.33
C SER A 55 -9.35 -20.03 -30.79
N SER A 56 -9.55 -18.79 -30.33
CA SER A 56 -8.77 -17.62 -30.68
C SER A 56 -8.30 -16.79 -29.46
N ALA A 57 -8.27 -17.37 -28.25
CA ALA A 57 -7.79 -16.62 -27.08
C ALA A 57 -6.28 -16.43 -27.17
N VAL A 58 -5.86 -15.25 -27.65
CA VAL A 58 -4.46 -14.78 -27.72
C VAL A 58 -3.86 -14.60 -26.33
N ILE A 59 -4.68 -14.66 -25.26
CA ILE A 59 -4.23 -14.48 -23.90
C ILE A 59 -3.48 -15.72 -23.42
N SER A 60 -2.18 -15.58 -23.20
CA SER A 60 -1.36 -16.64 -22.62
C SER A 60 -1.81 -16.95 -21.18
N LEU A 61 -2.22 -18.20 -20.92
CA LEU A 61 -2.54 -18.69 -19.58
C LEU A 61 -1.40 -18.47 -18.59
N THR A 62 -0.16 -18.52 -19.07
CA THR A 62 1.05 -18.24 -18.30
C THR A 62 1.10 -16.76 -17.86
N ALA A 63 0.78 -15.83 -18.76
CA ALA A 63 0.74 -14.40 -18.43
C ALA A 63 -0.29 -14.10 -17.32
N VAL A 64 -1.49 -14.70 -17.40
CA VAL A 64 -2.52 -14.56 -16.37
C VAL A 64 -2.04 -15.09 -15.02
N ARG A 65 -1.41 -16.28 -14.99
CA ARG A 65 -0.87 -16.87 -13.76
C ARG A 65 0.21 -16.00 -13.12
N ILE A 66 1.14 -15.48 -13.91
CA ILE A 66 2.20 -14.60 -13.44
C ILE A 66 1.60 -13.30 -12.85
N SER A 67 0.64 -12.71 -13.53
CA SER A 67 -0.01 -11.48 -13.07
C SER A 67 -0.78 -11.68 -11.76
N ILE A 68 -1.49 -12.81 -11.61
CA ILE A 68 -2.14 -13.14 -10.32
C ILE A 68 -1.09 -13.23 -9.20
N GLY A 69 0.05 -13.87 -9.47
CA GLY A 69 1.16 -13.95 -8.50
C GLY A 69 1.70 -12.57 -8.11
N LEU A 70 1.90 -11.67 -9.08
CA LEU A 70 2.36 -10.30 -8.83
C LEU A 70 1.36 -9.50 -7.98
N PHE A 71 0.06 -9.61 -8.25
CA PHE A 71 -0.97 -8.95 -7.46
C PHE A 71 -1.07 -9.51 -6.04
N ALA A 72 -0.92 -10.82 -5.87
CA ALA A 72 -0.89 -11.45 -4.55
C ALA A 72 0.31 -10.95 -3.73
N ILE A 73 1.50 -10.86 -4.32
CA ILE A 73 2.68 -10.29 -3.68
C ILE A 73 2.43 -8.80 -3.35
N GLY A 74 1.86 -8.02 -4.28
CA GLY A 74 1.49 -6.63 -4.06
C GLY A 74 0.54 -6.46 -2.86
N LEU A 75 -0.44 -7.37 -2.70
CA LEU A 75 -1.35 -7.37 -1.56
C LEU A 75 -0.61 -7.62 -0.25
N VAL A 76 0.29 -8.60 -0.20
CA VAL A 76 1.11 -8.89 0.99
C VAL A 76 1.97 -7.68 1.37
N LEU A 77 2.61 -7.02 0.39
CA LEU A 77 3.40 -5.81 0.64
C LEU A 77 2.55 -4.66 1.20
N THR A 78 1.31 -4.53 0.73
CA THR A 78 0.35 -3.54 1.26
C THR A 78 0.02 -3.81 2.73
N VAL A 79 -0.23 -5.07 3.10
CA VAL A 79 -0.49 -5.45 4.50
C VAL A 79 0.73 -5.15 5.37
N LEU A 80 1.93 -5.50 4.92
CA LEU A 80 3.18 -5.19 5.63
C LEU A 80 3.40 -3.68 5.79
N ALA A 81 3.11 -2.89 4.77
CA ALA A 81 3.14 -1.43 4.86
C ALA A 81 2.18 -0.90 5.94
N GLY A 82 0.98 -1.46 6.04
CA GLY A 82 0.01 -1.14 7.08
C GLY A 82 0.51 -1.46 8.48
N VAL A 83 1.13 -2.61 8.66
CA VAL A 83 1.74 -3.03 9.94
C VAL A 83 2.88 -2.06 10.33
N CYS A 84 3.77 -1.71 9.41
CA CYS A 84 4.83 -0.72 9.66
C CYS A 84 4.25 0.65 10.03
N GLY A 85 3.19 1.08 9.36
CA GLY A 85 2.47 2.32 9.69
C GLY A 85 1.87 2.30 11.09
N TYR A 86 1.27 1.18 11.49
CA TYR A 86 0.72 0.98 12.83
C TYR A 86 1.80 1.07 13.92
N TYR A 87 2.94 0.40 13.74
CA TYR A 87 4.07 0.50 14.67
C TYR A 87 4.62 1.92 14.77
N ASN A 88 4.71 2.64 13.66
CA ASN A 88 5.11 4.04 13.66
C ASN A 88 4.14 4.89 14.51
N PHE A 89 2.84 4.65 14.39
CA PHE A 89 1.82 5.35 15.17
C PHE A 89 1.93 5.04 16.67
N LEU A 90 2.15 3.78 17.05
CA LEU A 90 2.35 3.39 18.46
C LEU A 90 3.57 4.08 19.08
N LEU A 91 4.69 4.13 18.34
CA LEU A 91 5.90 4.82 18.79
C LEU A 91 5.69 6.34 18.96
N ALA A 92 4.87 6.93 18.08
CA ALA A 92 4.52 8.35 18.16
C ALA A 92 3.63 8.68 19.37
N GLN A 93 2.81 7.73 19.84
CA GLN A 93 1.95 7.90 21.02
C GLN A 93 2.71 7.77 22.35
N ALA A 94 3.87 7.13 22.37
CA ALA A 94 4.69 6.97 23.56
C ALA A 94 5.42 8.28 23.93
N ARG A 95 4.64 9.36 24.19
CA ARG A 95 5.17 10.72 24.48
C ARG A 95 5.71 10.92 25.89
N ASP A 96 5.44 10.01 26.83
CA ASP A 96 5.87 10.12 28.24
C ASP A 96 7.26 9.49 28.50
N VAL A 97 8.12 9.48 27.49
CA VAL A 97 9.42 8.78 27.52
C VAL A 97 10.55 9.80 27.76
N PRO A 98 11.58 9.47 28.57
CA PRO A 98 12.73 10.34 28.83
C PRO A 98 13.42 10.81 27.54
N PRO A 99 14.00 12.05 27.53
CA PRO A 99 14.56 12.66 26.32
C PRO A 99 15.65 11.84 25.63
N GLU A 100 16.37 10.99 26.36
CA GLU A 100 17.40 10.11 25.81
C GLU A 100 16.82 8.99 24.94
N THR A 101 15.65 8.48 25.29
CA THR A 101 14.93 7.47 24.50
C THR A 101 14.17 8.09 23.34
N LEU A 102 13.86 9.38 23.39
CA LEU A 102 13.19 10.11 22.32
C LEU A 102 14.03 10.16 21.04
N ALA A 103 15.36 10.33 21.14
CA ALA A 103 16.25 10.34 19.98
C ALA A 103 16.34 8.95 19.31
N ALA A 104 16.41 7.87 20.09
CA ALA A 104 16.39 6.51 19.60
C ALA A 104 15.05 6.13 18.95
N ASN A 105 13.94 6.56 19.57
CA ASN A 105 12.60 6.38 19.02
C ASN A 105 12.41 7.14 17.71
N LYS A 106 12.93 8.35 17.58
CA LYS A 106 12.85 9.13 16.34
C LYS A 106 13.52 8.41 15.17
N SER A 107 14.72 7.87 15.36
CA SER A 107 15.41 7.09 14.34
C SER A 107 14.62 5.85 13.93
N SER A 108 13.99 5.15 14.87
CA SER A 108 13.13 4.00 14.59
C SER A 108 11.86 4.39 13.83
N MET A 109 11.23 5.49 14.21
CA MET A 109 10.05 6.02 13.51
C MET A 109 10.36 6.37 12.05
N ASP A 110 11.49 7.02 11.78
CA ASP A 110 11.90 7.38 10.42
C ASP A 110 12.14 6.13 9.56
N ARG A 111 12.74 5.08 10.14
CA ARG A 111 12.92 3.79 9.46
C ARG A 111 11.60 3.10 9.13
N PHE A 112 10.68 3.01 10.09
CA PHE A 112 9.36 2.41 9.85
C PHE A 112 8.55 3.20 8.82
N ARG A 113 8.65 4.53 8.84
CA ARG A 113 8.01 5.39 7.84
C ARG A 113 8.59 5.15 6.45
N ALA A 114 9.91 5.10 6.31
CA ALA A 114 10.58 4.83 5.06
C ALA A 114 10.23 3.43 4.52
N LEU A 115 10.21 2.41 5.38
CA LEU A 115 9.81 1.05 5.03
C LEU A 115 8.35 1.00 4.56
N ALA A 116 7.42 1.60 5.30
CA ALA A 116 6.01 1.61 4.92
C ALA A 116 5.80 2.27 3.53
N THR A 117 6.46 3.39 3.30
CA THR A 117 6.39 4.10 2.01
C THR A 117 7.00 3.27 0.87
N SER A 118 8.16 2.67 1.10
CA SER A 118 8.82 1.80 0.11
C SER A 118 7.96 0.58 -0.26
N LEU A 119 7.36 -0.07 0.73
CA LEU A 119 6.47 -1.22 0.52
C LEU A 119 5.21 -0.84 -0.26
N ALA A 120 4.61 0.33 0.04
CA ALA A 120 3.44 0.83 -0.69
C ALA A 120 3.77 1.14 -2.16
N ILE A 121 4.90 1.80 -2.42
CA ILE A 121 5.37 2.09 -3.79
C ILE A 121 5.66 0.79 -4.54
N SER A 122 6.32 -0.19 -3.90
CA SER A 122 6.60 -1.50 -4.50
C SER A 122 5.33 -2.25 -4.84
N SER A 123 4.30 -2.21 -3.98
CA SER A 123 3.00 -2.80 -4.26
C SER A 123 2.34 -2.19 -5.50
N LEU A 124 2.38 -0.87 -5.62
CA LEU A 124 1.84 -0.17 -6.79
C LEU A 124 2.62 -0.50 -8.07
N ALA A 125 3.95 -0.60 -7.99
CA ALA A 125 4.79 -1.00 -9.12
C ALA A 125 4.46 -2.43 -9.61
N LEU A 126 4.26 -3.37 -8.68
CA LEU A 126 3.84 -4.74 -9.01
C LEU A 126 2.45 -4.78 -9.65
N PHE A 127 1.53 -3.91 -9.21
CA PHE A 127 0.23 -3.78 -9.85
C PHE A 127 0.38 -3.34 -11.31
N VAL A 128 1.13 -2.27 -11.58
CA VAL A 128 1.37 -1.77 -12.94
C VAL A 128 2.03 -2.83 -13.82
N LEU A 129 3.04 -3.55 -13.29
CA LEU A 129 3.69 -4.64 -14.01
C LEU A 129 2.72 -5.78 -14.32
N GLY A 130 1.91 -6.20 -13.35
CA GLY A 130 0.91 -7.26 -13.53
C GLY A 130 -0.12 -6.90 -14.60
N VAL A 131 -0.62 -5.66 -14.60
CA VAL A 131 -1.52 -5.17 -15.65
C VAL A 131 -0.82 -5.17 -17.02
N SER A 132 0.40 -4.67 -17.09
CA SER A 132 1.16 -4.58 -18.34
C SER A 132 1.38 -5.95 -19.00
N ILE A 133 1.67 -6.99 -18.21
CA ILE A 133 1.86 -8.36 -18.70
C ILE A 133 0.60 -8.93 -19.36
N VAL A 134 -0.58 -8.60 -18.86
CA VAL A 134 -1.86 -9.05 -19.42
C VAL A 134 -2.28 -8.22 -20.63
N VAL A 135 -2.07 -6.92 -20.57
CA VAL A 135 -2.57 -5.97 -21.56
C VAL A 135 -1.67 -5.93 -22.80
N PHE A 136 -0.35 -6.00 -22.62
CA PHE A 136 0.61 -5.89 -23.74
C PHE A 136 0.36 -6.89 -24.89
N PRO A 137 0.11 -8.18 -24.65
CA PRO A 137 -0.19 -9.15 -25.72
C PRO A 137 -1.50 -8.89 -26.46
N LEU A 138 -2.41 -8.05 -25.92
CA LEU A 138 -3.68 -7.72 -26.59
C LEU A 138 -3.52 -6.66 -27.68
N PHE A 139 -2.40 -5.94 -27.68
CA PHE A 139 -2.13 -4.87 -28.65
C PHE A 139 -1.14 -5.27 -29.75
N TRP A 140 -0.58 -6.48 -29.68
CA TRP A 140 0.30 -7.07 -30.69
C TRP A 140 -0.25 -8.39 -31.18
#